data_08f4d6d0045fd029c4af095b6ceb3b90
#
_entry.id   08f4d6d0045fd029c4af095b6ceb3b90
#
_cell.length_a   1.000
_cell.length_b   1.000
_cell.length_c   1.000
_cell.angle_alpha   90.00
_cell.angle_beta   90.00
_cell.angle_gamma   90.00
#
_symmetry.space_group_name_H-M   'P 1'
#
loop_
_entity.id
_entity.type
_entity.pdbx_description
1 polymer ?
#
loop_
_entity_poly.entity_id
_entity_poly.type
_entity_poly.pdbx_seq_one_letter_code
_entity_poly.pdbx_strand_id
1 'polypeptide(L)'
;AYIKAVNGDNDSYFGYSVSLDGDTLAVGAYAEDSATAAIINGTTAPDNDSNNESGAVYVYKRTGSNWAQEAYIKASNNDAGDRFGWSVSIDGDTLVVGAYLESSDQRTITNGAGTASSDDSMSGTGAVYVYKRTGTDWIQEAYIKSVNSNVNDNFGRSVSIDGDIIAVGAYLEDSSETAVTNG
;
A
#
# COMPACT_ATOMS: atom_id res chain seq x y z
N ALA A 1 3.54 -17.97 -15.97
CA ALA A 1 2.26 -17.26 -16.17
C ALA A 1 2.53 -15.83 -16.64
N TYR A 2 1.55 -15.25 -17.32
CA TYR A 2 1.50 -13.82 -17.65
C TYR A 2 0.30 -13.25 -16.91
N ILE A 3 0.52 -12.22 -16.08
CA ILE A 3 -0.49 -11.66 -15.19
C ILE A 3 -0.67 -10.18 -15.55
N LYS A 4 -1.92 -9.74 -15.65
CA LYS A 4 -2.31 -8.35 -15.86
C LYS A 4 -3.42 -7.96 -14.87
N ALA A 5 -3.55 -6.66 -14.62
CA ALA A 5 -4.71 -6.11 -13.93
C ALA A 5 -6.01 -6.44 -14.70
N VAL A 6 -7.08 -6.75 -13.97
CA VAL A 6 -8.38 -7.10 -14.57
C VAL A 6 -9.09 -5.85 -15.12
N ASN A 7 -8.83 -4.67 -14.57
CA ASN A 7 -9.25 -3.34 -15.02
C ASN A 7 -8.09 -2.57 -15.68
N GLY A 8 -7.23 -3.26 -16.42
CA GLY A 8 -5.97 -2.70 -16.91
C GLY A 8 -6.14 -1.49 -17.82
N ASP A 9 -5.84 -0.32 -17.26
CA ASP A 9 -5.76 0.95 -17.95
C ASP A 9 -4.36 1.24 -18.47
N ASN A 10 -4.27 2.10 -19.47
CA ASN A 10 -3.01 2.67 -19.88
C ASN A 10 -2.48 3.54 -18.70
N ASP A 11 -1.19 3.46 -18.47
CA ASP A 11 -0.47 4.30 -17.51
C ASP A 11 -0.72 4.03 -16.01
N SER A 12 -1.46 2.98 -15.62
CA SER A 12 -1.61 2.58 -14.21
C SER A 12 -0.33 2.02 -13.58
N TYR A 13 0.69 1.75 -14.39
CA TYR A 13 2.00 1.18 -13.98
C TYR A 13 1.87 -0.12 -13.17
N PHE A 14 0.94 -1.00 -13.55
CA PHE A 14 0.83 -2.33 -12.97
C PHE A 14 2.15 -3.11 -13.08
N GLY A 15 2.64 -3.63 -11.96
CA GLY A 15 3.94 -4.31 -11.89
C GLY A 15 5.10 -3.40 -11.51
N TYR A 16 4.85 -2.15 -11.14
CA TYR A 16 5.91 -1.23 -10.67
C TYR A 16 6.61 -1.78 -9.42
N SER A 17 5.86 -2.30 -8.48
CA SER A 17 6.36 -3.02 -7.31
C SER A 17 5.74 -4.43 -7.27
N VAL A 18 6.54 -5.41 -6.84
CA VAL A 18 6.08 -6.80 -6.71
C VAL A 18 6.71 -7.43 -5.47
N SER A 19 5.95 -8.29 -4.81
CA SER A 19 6.44 -9.12 -3.71
C SER A 19 5.77 -10.49 -3.76
N LEU A 20 6.54 -11.54 -3.55
CA LEU A 20 6.10 -12.93 -3.64
C LEU A 20 6.48 -13.67 -2.36
N ASP A 21 5.50 -14.28 -1.72
CA ASP A 21 5.73 -15.28 -0.67
C ASP A 21 4.89 -16.54 -0.92
N GLY A 22 5.56 -17.67 -0.99
CA GLY A 22 4.95 -18.96 -1.30
C GLY A 22 4.12 -18.93 -2.59
N ASP A 23 2.81 -19.06 -2.44
CA ASP A 23 1.82 -19.05 -3.52
C ASP A 23 1.02 -17.73 -3.59
N THR A 24 1.47 -16.68 -2.92
CA THR A 24 0.81 -15.37 -2.90
C THR A 24 1.71 -14.31 -3.52
N LEU A 25 1.19 -13.57 -4.49
CA LEU A 25 1.88 -12.49 -5.20
C LEU A 25 1.12 -11.17 -4.98
N ALA A 26 1.79 -10.16 -4.46
CA ALA A 26 1.30 -8.79 -4.44
C ALA A 26 1.93 -7.98 -5.58
N VAL A 27 1.12 -7.17 -6.26
CA VAL A 27 1.53 -6.34 -7.41
C VAL A 27 1.00 -4.93 -7.21
N GLY A 28 1.89 -3.96 -7.12
CA GLY A 28 1.54 -2.54 -7.03
C GLY A 28 1.34 -1.91 -8.41
N ALA A 29 0.37 -1.01 -8.47
CA ALA A 29 0.03 -0.15 -9.60
C ALA A 29 -0.19 1.27 -9.08
N TYR A 30 0.90 2.00 -8.84
CA TYR A 30 0.89 3.26 -8.08
C TYR A 30 0.11 4.40 -8.76
N ALA A 31 -0.12 4.33 -10.04
CA ALA A 31 -0.87 5.32 -10.80
C ALA A 31 -2.23 4.76 -11.30
N GLU A 32 -2.78 3.78 -10.61
CA GLU A 32 -4.15 3.34 -10.83
C GLU A 32 -5.11 4.41 -10.30
N ASP A 33 -6.13 4.77 -11.09
CA ASP A 33 -6.90 6.02 -10.95
C ASP A 33 -8.29 5.84 -10.33
N SER A 34 -8.64 4.65 -9.84
CA SER A 34 -9.98 4.41 -9.28
C SER A 34 -10.21 5.21 -7.98
N ALA A 35 -11.37 5.86 -7.88
CA ALA A 35 -11.81 6.55 -6.66
C ALA A 35 -12.40 5.61 -5.59
N THR A 36 -12.40 4.31 -5.82
CA THR A 36 -12.96 3.34 -4.87
C THR A 36 -12.02 3.16 -3.67
N ALA A 37 -12.36 3.70 -2.53
CA ALA A 37 -11.61 3.53 -1.27
C ALA A 37 -12.05 2.22 -0.57
N ALA A 38 -11.72 1.06 -1.12
CA ALA A 38 -12.18 -0.23 -0.61
C ALA A 38 -11.20 -1.36 -0.89
N ILE A 39 -11.34 -2.43 -0.11
CA ILE A 39 -10.79 -3.76 -0.41
C ILE A 39 -11.89 -4.56 -1.09
N ILE A 40 -11.62 -5.05 -2.30
CA ILE A 40 -12.52 -5.92 -3.04
C ILE A 40 -11.91 -7.32 -3.06
N ASN A 41 -12.37 -8.18 -2.20
CA ASN A 41 -11.96 -9.58 -2.19
C ASN A 41 -12.59 -10.32 -3.37
N GLY A 42 -11.76 -11.06 -4.12
CA GLY A 42 -12.18 -11.77 -5.32
C GLY A 42 -11.51 -11.27 -6.61
N THR A 43 -12.14 -11.57 -7.74
CA THR A 43 -11.52 -11.47 -9.08
C THR A 43 -11.87 -10.19 -9.84
N THR A 44 -12.50 -9.22 -9.20
CA THR A 44 -12.92 -7.96 -9.83
C THR A 44 -12.10 -6.78 -9.34
N ALA A 45 -12.06 -5.72 -10.13
CA ALA A 45 -11.57 -4.41 -9.75
C ALA A 45 -12.49 -3.35 -10.38
N PRO A 46 -12.62 -2.15 -9.77
CA PRO A 46 -13.39 -1.06 -10.35
C PRO A 46 -12.74 -0.53 -11.64
N ASP A 47 -13.55 0.09 -12.46
CA ASP A 47 -13.16 0.75 -13.70
C ASP A 47 -13.76 2.18 -13.65
N ASN A 48 -13.25 3.01 -12.73
CA ASN A 48 -13.69 4.39 -12.53
C ASN A 48 -12.47 5.29 -12.26
N ASP A 49 -11.98 5.97 -13.27
CA ASP A 49 -10.71 6.69 -13.29
C ASP A 49 -10.86 8.15 -12.84
N SER A 50 -11.46 8.39 -11.68
CA SER A 50 -11.74 9.75 -11.20
C SER A 50 -10.79 10.24 -10.09
N ASN A 51 -9.80 9.43 -9.70
CA ASN A 51 -8.84 9.76 -8.64
C ASN A 51 -7.39 9.52 -9.08
N ASN A 52 -6.88 10.44 -9.88
CA ASN A 52 -5.62 10.33 -10.61
C ASN A 52 -4.42 9.97 -9.70
N GLU A 53 -3.63 8.95 -10.09
CA GLU A 53 -2.45 8.45 -9.38
C GLU A 53 -2.68 8.12 -7.89
N SER A 54 -3.88 7.75 -7.51
CA SER A 54 -4.17 7.32 -6.13
C SER A 54 -3.54 5.97 -5.80
N GLY A 55 -3.43 5.09 -6.78
CA GLY A 55 -2.73 3.82 -6.72
C GLY A 55 -3.56 2.65 -6.18
N ALA A 56 -3.14 1.44 -6.52
CA ALA A 56 -3.77 0.19 -6.09
C ALA A 56 -2.75 -0.92 -5.87
N VAL A 57 -3.16 -1.98 -5.16
CA VAL A 57 -2.44 -3.25 -5.08
C VAL A 57 -3.37 -4.39 -5.46
N TYR A 58 -2.88 -5.29 -6.29
CA TYR A 58 -3.55 -6.53 -6.69
C TYR A 58 -2.87 -7.70 -6.02
N VAL A 59 -3.64 -8.55 -5.39
CA VAL A 59 -3.14 -9.78 -4.78
C VAL A 59 -3.60 -10.98 -5.60
N TYR A 60 -2.67 -11.86 -5.91
CA TYR A 60 -2.93 -13.09 -6.67
C TYR A 60 -2.54 -14.31 -5.84
N LYS A 61 -3.32 -15.37 -5.97
CA LYS A 61 -3.06 -16.67 -5.36
C LYS A 61 -2.81 -17.72 -6.43
N ARG A 62 -1.80 -18.56 -6.22
CA ARG A 62 -1.50 -19.70 -7.08
C ARG A 62 -2.12 -20.98 -6.51
N THR A 63 -2.76 -21.74 -7.39
CA THR A 63 -3.21 -23.12 -7.09
C THR A 63 -2.69 -24.05 -8.20
N GLY A 64 -1.74 -24.89 -7.84
CA GLY A 64 -1.02 -25.70 -8.82
C GLY A 64 -0.20 -24.81 -9.78
N SER A 65 -0.55 -24.81 -11.07
CA SER A 65 0.08 -23.94 -12.10
C SER A 65 -0.71 -22.66 -12.40
N ASN A 66 -1.90 -22.50 -11.81
CA ASN A 66 -2.84 -21.43 -12.14
C ASN A 66 -2.78 -20.30 -11.12
N TRP A 67 -2.65 -19.06 -11.62
CA TRP A 67 -2.78 -17.84 -10.84
C TRP A 67 -4.17 -17.25 -11.02
N ALA A 68 -4.78 -16.81 -9.92
CA ALA A 68 -6.04 -16.08 -9.93
C ALA A 68 -5.94 -14.87 -9.00
N GLN A 69 -6.59 -13.76 -9.36
CA GLN A 69 -6.69 -12.62 -8.46
C GLN A 69 -7.50 -13.03 -7.23
N GLU A 70 -6.99 -12.71 -6.05
CA GLU A 70 -7.62 -12.94 -4.74
C GLU A 70 -8.20 -11.65 -4.18
N ALA A 71 -7.55 -10.52 -4.42
CA ALA A 71 -8.04 -9.21 -3.97
C ALA A 71 -7.53 -8.06 -4.85
N TYR A 72 -8.31 -6.97 -4.86
CA TYR A 72 -7.94 -5.63 -5.26
C TYR A 72 -8.02 -4.73 -4.02
N ILE A 73 -6.97 -3.97 -3.74
CA ILE A 73 -6.82 -3.21 -2.50
C ILE A 73 -6.48 -1.76 -2.81
N LYS A 74 -7.26 -0.85 -2.22
CA LYS A 74 -7.01 0.60 -2.20
C LYS A 74 -6.80 1.08 -0.77
N ALA A 75 -6.15 2.23 -0.62
CA ALA A 75 -6.09 2.94 0.65
C ALA A 75 -7.51 3.29 1.14
N SER A 76 -7.74 3.22 2.45
CA SER A 76 -9.04 3.58 3.04
C SER A 76 -9.33 5.09 3.00
N ASN A 77 -8.30 5.93 2.89
CA ASN A 77 -8.34 7.37 2.68
C ASN A 77 -7.84 7.76 1.27
N ASN A 78 -8.17 7.00 0.29
CA ASN A 78 -7.74 7.08 -1.10
C ASN A 78 -7.86 8.49 -1.71
N ASP A 79 -6.76 9.22 -1.83
CA ASP A 79 -6.68 10.55 -2.42
C ASP A 79 -5.79 10.60 -3.66
N ALA A 80 -6.06 11.58 -4.54
CA ALA A 80 -5.31 11.73 -5.78
C ALA A 80 -3.85 12.08 -5.51
N GLY A 81 -2.94 11.34 -6.14
CA GLY A 81 -1.51 11.57 -6.03
C GLY A 81 -0.81 10.85 -4.89
N ASP A 82 -1.51 10.11 -4.03
CA ASP A 82 -0.94 9.38 -2.88
C ASP A 82 0.03 8.28 -3.28
N ARG A 83 -0.18 7.70 -4.47
CA ARG A 83 0.64 6.62 -5.03
C ARG A 83 0.70 5.38 -4.16
N PHE A 84 -0.45 4.94 -3.63
CA PHE A 84 -0.58 3.68 -2.93
C PHE A 84 -0.11 2.50 -3.81
N GLY A 85 0.65 1.56 -3.26
CA GLY A 85 1.25 0.48 -4.05
C GLY A 85 2.58 0.86 -4.72
N TRP A 86 3.17 2.01 -4.40
CA TRP A 86 4.53 2.36 -4.82
C TRP A 86 5.55 1.32 -4.34
N SER A 87 5.42 0.87 -3.12
CA SER A 87 6.20 -0.23 -2.54
C SER A 87 5.27 -1.25 -1.89
N VAL A 88 5.60 -2.53 -2.06
CA VAL A 88 4.86 -3.65 -1.45
C VAL A 88 5.81 -4.68 -0.88
N SER A 89 5.41 -5.30 0.23
CA SER A 89 6.10 -6.45 0.80
C SER A 89 5.09 -7.39 1.44
N ILE A 90 5.21 -8.70 1.18
CA ILE A 90 4.32 -9.73 1.71
C ILE A 90 5.13 -10.79 2.43
N ASP A 91 4.63 -11.23 3.59
CA ASP A 91 5.11 -12.39 4.32
C ASP A 91 3.90 -13.13 4.94
N GLY A 92 3.71 -14.38 4.55
CA GLY A 92 2.55 -15.20 4.96
C GLY A 92 1.22 -14.56 4.57
N ASP A 93 0.46 -14.22 5.60
CA ASP A 93 -0.85 -13.59 5.50
C ASP A 93 -0.82 -12.07 5.79
N THR A 94 0.37 -11.46 5.81
CA THR A 94 0.54 -10.03 6.06
C THR A 94 1.10 -9.33 4.81
N LEU A 95 0.42 -8.28 4.37
CA LEU A 95 0.84 -7.41 3.26
C LEU A 95 1.08 -6.00 3.78
N VAL A 96 2.23 -5.44 3.45
CA VAL A 96 2.62 -4.05 3.76
C VAL A 96 2.69 -3.26 2.47
N VAL A 97 2.05 -2.09 2.45
CA VAL A 97 1.94 -1.23 1.26
C VAL A 97 2.34 0.20 1.62
N GLY A 98 3.25 0.78 0.85
CA GLY A 98 3.63 2.19 0.98
C GLY A 98 2.87 3.09 0.00
N ALA A 99 2.51 4.29 0.52
CA ALA A 99 1.95 5.42 -0.22
C ALA A 99 2.78 6.65 0.14
N TYR A 100 3.90 6.84 -0.54
CA TYR A 100 4.94 7.79 -0.10
C TYR A 100 4.58 9.28 -0.27
N LEU A 101 3.53 9.59 -1.03
CA LEU A 101 3.01 10.95 -1.20
C LEU A 101 1.72 11.21 -0.41
N GLU A 102 1.24 10.23 0.35
CA GLU A 102 0.10 10.42 1.26
C GLU A 102 0.35 11.64 2.16
N SER A 103 -0.67 12.49 2.38
CA SER A 103 -0.48 13.89 2.79
C SER A 103 -1.08 14.24 4.16
N SER A 104 -1.50 13.26 4.97
CA SER A 104 -2.07 13.56 6.29
C SER A 104 -1.01 14.01 7.31
N ASP A 105 -1.43 14.83 8.28
CA ASP A 105 -0.61 15.31 9.38
C ASP A 105 -0.55 14.34 10.58
N GLN A 106 -1.24 13.21 10.49
CA GLN A 106 -1.22 12.19 11.53
C GLN A 106 0.22 11.71 11.81
N ARG A 107 0.56 11.51 13.08
CA ARG A 107 1.90 11.09 13.52
C ARG A 107 1.85 9.88 14.46
N THR A 108 0.92 8.98 14.22
CA THR A 108 0.66 7.83 15.08
C THR A 108 0.39 6.58 14.27
N ILE A 109 0.53 5.43 14.92
CA ILE A 109 0.02 4.16 14.41
C ILE A 109 -1.44 4.04 14.86
N THR A 110 -2.34 3.78 13.93
CA THR A 110 -3.73 3.45 14.24
C THR A 110 -4.05 2.04 13.76
N ASN A 111 -4.67 1.26 14.64
CA ASN A 111 -5.02 -0.13 14.37
C ASN A 111 -6.49 -0.25 14.00
N GLY A 112 -6.80 -1.16 13.07
CA GLY A 112 -8.15 -1.47 12.62
C GLY A 112 -8.47 -0.99 11.21
N ALA A 113 -9.59 -1.45 10.69
CA ALA A 113 -10.06 -1.13 9.35
C ALA A 113 -10.56 0.33 9.27
N GLY A 114 -10.22 1.01 8.17
CA GLY A 114 -10.73 2.36 7.88
C GLY A 114 -10.21 3.45 8.82
N THR A 115 -9.03 3.26 9.43
CA THR A 115 -8.47 4.18 10.43
C THR A 115 -7.50 5.22 9.85
N ALA A 116 -7.26 5.22 8.56
CA ALA A 116 -6.41 6.22 7.91
C ALA A 116 -7.05 7.62 7.98
N SER A 117 -6.22 8.63 8.22
CA SER A 117 -6.66 10.03 8.22
C SER A 117 -6.98 10.50 6.80
N SER A 118 -8.05 11.26 6.64
CA SER A 118 -8.41 11.95 5.40
C SER A 118 -7.99 13.43 5.40
N ASP A 119 -7.05 13.80 6.25
CA ASP A 119 -6.49 15.15 6.31
C ASP A 119 -5.29 15.24 5.37
N ASP A 120 -5.30 16.17 4.44
CA ASP A 120 -4.24 16.39 3.44
C ASP A 120 -3.40 17.64 3.72
N SER A 121 -3.28 18.02 4.98
CA SER A 121 -2.64 19.29 5.37
C SER A 121 -1.11 19.27 5.27
N MET A 122 -0.47 18.10 5.16
CA MET A 122 0.99 17.95 5.11
C MET A 122 1.46 17.13 3.90
N SER A 123 1.72 17.80 2.79
CA SER A 123 2.07 17.17 1.52
C SER A 123 3.26 16.22 1.61
N GLY A 124 3.09 15.00 1.09
CA GLY A 124 4.17 14.03 0.88
C GLY A 124 4.84 13.53 2.15
N THR A 125 4.17 13.59 3.29
CA THR A 125 4.70 12.99 4.53
C THR A 125 4.86 11.49 4.40
N GLY A 126 3.96 10.87 3.64
CA GLY A 126 3.92 9.44 3.36
C GLY A 126 3.26 8.61 4.43
N ALA A 127 2.80 7.43 4.03
CA ALA A 127 2.13 6.47 4.92
C ALA A 127 2.45 5.03 4.54
N VAL A 128 2.22 4.13 5.49
CA VAL A 128 2.26 2.68 5.28
C VAL A 128 0.97 2.05 5.81
N TYR A 129 0.44 1.12 5.03
CA TYR A 129 -0.76 0.37 5.36
C TYR A 129 -0.41 -1.10 5.54
N VAL A 130 -0.95 -1.70 6.56
CA VAL A 130 -0.80 -3.14 6.83
C VAL A 130 -2.14 -3.82 6.63
N TYR A 131 -2.13 -4.89 5.87
CA TYR A 131 -3.29 -5.74 5.62
C TYR A 131 -3.03 -7.15 6.11
N LYS A 132 -4.08 -7.77 6.64
CA LYS A 132 -4.05 -9.17 7.10
C LYS A 132 -5.06 -9.99 6.32
N ARG A 133 -4.66 -11.20 5.91
CA ARG A 133 -5.54 -12.18 5.28
C ARG A 133 -6.14 -13.11 6.32
N THR A 134 -7.44 -13.33 6.23
CA THR A 134 -8.17 -14.34 7.00
C THR A 134 -8.99 -15.21 6.04
N GLY A 135 -8.57 -16.44 5.83
CA GLY A 135 -9.12 -17.28 4.77
C GLY A 135 -8.73 -16.74 3.39
N THR A 136 -9.69 -16.20 2.65
CA THR A 136 -9.48 -15.54 1.34
C THR A 136 -9.67 -14.04 1.39
N ASP A 137 -10.05 -13.51 2.54
CA ASP A 137 -10.41 -12.11 2.70
C ASP A 137 -9.26 -11.31 3.31
N TRP A 138 -8.89 -10.24 2.64
CA TRP A 138 -7.95 -9.24 3.12
C TRP A 138 -8.69 -8.13 3.85
N ILE A 139 -8.16 -7.69 4.99
CA ILE A 139 -8.67 -6.58 5.78
C ILE A 139 -7.51 -5.67 6.17
N GLN A 140 -7.75 -4.37 6.30
CA GLN A 140 -6.75 -3.45 6.86
C GLN A 140 -6.59 -3.72 8.35
N GLU A 141 -5.35 -3.92 8.79
CA GLU A 141 -4.97 -4.15 10.19
C GLU A 141 -4.43 -2.89 10.85
N ALA A 142 -3.64 -2.10 10.10
CA ALA A 142 -3.07 -0.86 10.62
C ALA A 142 -2.83 0.18 9.53
N TYR A 143 -2.77 1.44 9.97
CA TYR A 143 -2.26 2.59 9.23
C TYR A 143 -1.12 3.20 10.05
N ILE A 144 0.03 3.40 9.42
CA ILE A 144 1.29 3.76 10.09
C ILE A 144 1.82 5.06 9.49
N LYS A 145 2.05 6.03 10.35
CA LYS A 145 2.76 7.28 10.03
C LYS A 145 4.04 7.40 10.84
N SER A 146 5.00 8.12 10.32
CA SER A 146 6.19 8.48 11.10
C SER A 146 5.83 9.43 12.24
N VAL A 147 6.42 9.21 13.41
CA VAL A 147 6.21 10.08 14.60
C VAL A 147 6.85 11.46 14.44
N ASN A 148 7.87 11.57 13.59
CA ASN A 148 8.59 12.82 13.28
C ASN A 148 8.28 13.35 11.87
N SER A 149 7.14 12.98 11.31
CA SER A 149 6.73 13.29 9.95
C SER A 149 6.77 14.78 9.63
N ASN A 150 7.47 15.14 8.54
CA ASN A 150 7.49 16.47 7.95
C ASN A 150 7.09 16.42 6.48
N VAL A 151 6.83 17.60 5.91
CA VAL A 151 6.49 17.74 4.49
C VAL A 151 7.59 17.15 3.62
N ASN A 152 7.22 16.27 2.70
CA ASN A 152 8.09 15.57 1.76
C ASN A 152 9.08 14.55 2.36
N ASP A 153 8.92 14.08 3.58
CA ASP A 153 9.77 13.02 4.13
C ASP A 153 9.65 11.70 3.35
N ASN A 154 8.52 11.50 2.68
CA ASN A 154 8.23 10.35 1.84
C ASN A 154 8.34 9.00 2.59
N PHE A 155 7.80 8.93 3.81
CA PHE A 155 7.69 7.69 4.56
C PHE A 155 6.86 6.64 3.77
N GLY A 156 7.30 5.39 3.75
CA GLY A 156 6.69 4.36 2.90
C GLY A 156 7.24 4.31 1.46
N ARG A 157 8.30 5.06 1.16
CA ARG A 157 9.00 4.98 -0.14
C ARG A 157 9.51 3.58 -0.43
N SER A 158 9.95 2.88 0.60
CA SER A 158 10.28 1.45 0.59
C SER A 158 9.76 0.77 1.84
N VAL A 159 9.31 -0.48 1.68
CA VAL A 159 8.83 -1.30 2.79
C VAL A 159 9.40 -2.71 2.69
N SER A 160 9.61 -3.35 3.83
CA SER A 160 9.97 -4.76 3.93
C SER A 160 9.32 -5.35 5.17
N ILE A 161 8.84 -6.60 5.08
CA ILE A 161 8.33 -7.37 6.22
C ILE A 161 9.04 -8.70 6.31
N ASP A 162 9.35 -9.14 7.54
CA ASP A 162 9.85 -10.48 7.88
C ASP A 162 9.26 -10.86 9.25
N GLY A 163 8.37 -11.82 9.29
CA GLY A 163 7.61 -12.21 10.49
C GLY A 163 6.81 -11.04 11.06
N ASP A 164 7.14 -10.66 12.29
CA ASP A 164 6.47 -9.58 13.03
C ASP A 164 7.18 -8.22 12.91
N ILE A 165 8.20 -8.12 12.04
CA ILE A 165 9.03 -6.92 11.90
C ILE A 165 8.74 -6.25 10.56
N ILE A 166 8.40 -4.96 10.60
CA ILE A 166 8.25 -4.12 9.42
C ILE A 166 9.34 -3.05 9.41
N ALA A 167 10.09 -2.96 8.32
CA ALA A 167 11.04 -1.89 8.06
C ALA A 167 10.46 -0.93 7.02
N VAL A 168 10.57 0.38 7.29
CA VAL A 168 10.05 1.44 6.42
C VAL A 168 11.11 2.49 6.17
N GLY A 169 11.29 2.87 4.90
CA GLY A 169 12.17 3.96 4.50
C GLY A 169 11.42 5.27 4.30
N ALA A 170 12.00 6.36 4.83
CA ALA A 170 11.62 7.75 4.56
C ALA A 170 12.76 8.39 3.75
N TYR A 171 12.54 8.57 2.44
CA TYR A 171 13.61 8.85 1.49
C TYR A 171 14.25 10.24 1.65
N LEU A 172 13.47 11.23 2.08
CA LEU A 172 13.89 12.62 2.23
C LEU A 172 13.81 13.12 3.69
N GLU A 173 13.72 12.21 4.66
CA GLU A 173 13.75 12.55 6.07
C GLU A 173 15.05 13.30 6.38
N ASP A 174 14.96 14.52 6.93
CA ASP A 174 16.06 15.49 7.06
C ASP A 174 16.32 15.94 8.50
N SER A 175 15.89 15.14 9.49
CA SER A 175 16.23 15.42 10.89
C SER A 175 17.73 15.48 11.12
N SER A 176 18.13 16.22 12.13
CA SER A 176 19.54 16.32 12.55
C SER A 176 20.01 15.09 13.35
N GLU A 177 19.15 14.08 13.49
CA GLU A 177 19.47 12.88 14.27
C GLU A 177 20.51 12.03 13.55
N THR A 178 21.59 11.68 14.24
CA THR A 178 22.72 10.93 13.66
C THR A 178 22.95 9.58 14.35
N ALA A 179 22.08 9.21 15.26
CA ALA A 179 22.18 7.98 16.05
C ALA A 179 20.96 7.09 15.89
N VAL A 180 21.14 5.78 16.15
CA VAL A 180 20.00 4.87 16.32
C VAL A 180 19.34 5.19 17.65
N THR A 181 18.07 5.58 17.61
CA THR A 181 17.24 5.74 18.81
C THR A 181 16.34 4.52 18.95
N ASN A 182 16.33 3.96 20.15
CA ASN A 182 15.43 2.84 20.48
C ASN A 182 14.26 3.40 21.29
N GLY A 183 13.06 3.22 20.76
CA GLY A 183 11.81 3.68 21.37
C GLY A 183 11.32 2.79 22.51
#